data_a17746cdbb29619e623efd9914e2802c
#
_entry.id   a17746cdbb29619e623efd9914e2802c
#
_cell.length_a   1.000
_cell.length_b   1.000
_cell.length_c   1.000
_cell.angle_alpha   90.00
_cell.angle_beta   90.00
_cell.angle_gamma   90.00
#
_symmetry.space_group_name_H-M   'P 1'
#
loop_
_entity.id
_entity.type
_entity.pdbx_description
1 polymer ?
#
loop_
_entity_poly.entity_id
_entity_poly.type
_entity_poly.pdbx_seq_one_letter_code
_entity_poly.pdbx_strand_id
1 'polypeptide(L)' 'MITYTAEVNAIHKKFNTAVKRAKTKTALNKAYSVHKKEHERILKKHLKEEMITIKKAKANLD' A
#
# COMPACT_ATOMS: atom_id res chain seq x y z
N MET A 1 4.80 16.00 -0.74
CA MET A 1 3.63 15.10 -0.79
C MET A 1 4.08 13.69 -1.17
N ILE A 2 3.69 12.70 -0.38
CA ILE A 2 4.06 11.31 -0.67
C ILE A 2 3.09 10.75 -1.70
N THR A 3 3.63 10.28 -2.83
CA THR A 3 2.82 9.69 -3.89
C THR A 3 2.50 8.23 -3.57
N TYR A 4 1.46 7.69 -4.21
CA TYR A 4 1.09 6.29 -4.08
C TYR A 4 2.28 5.37 -4.43
N THR A 5 2.99 5.67 -5.51
CA THR A 5 4.17 4.90 -5.93
C THR A 5 5.27 4.91 -4.86
N ALA A 6 5.53 6.07 -4.25
CA ALA A 6 6.52 6.16 -3.17
C ALA A 6 6.11 5.35 -1.94
N GLU A 7 4.83 5.36 -1.58
CA GLU A 7 4.31 4.56 -0.48
C GLU A 7 4.45 3.06 -0.76
N VAL A 8 4.11 2.62 -1.97
CA VAL A 8 4.25 1.22 -2.39
C VAL A 8 5.71 0.79 -2.34
N ASN A 9 6.61 1.61 -2.85
CA ASN A 9 8.04 1.31 -2.83
C ASN A 9 8.58 1.19 -1.40
N ALA A 10 8.11 2.04 -0.49
CA ALA A 10 8.52 2.00 0.91
C ALA A 10 8.09 0.69 1.59
N ILE A 11 6.84 0.24 1.36
CA ILE A 11 6.39 -1.03 1.94
C ILE A 11 7.12 -2.23 1.32
N HIS A 12 7.41 -2.20 0.03
CA HIS A 12 8.17 -3.28 -0.62
C HIS A 12 9.59 -3.38 -0.09
N LYS A 13 10.24 -2.24 0.13
CA LYS A 13 11.58 -2.20 0.72
C LYS A 13 11.58 -2.78 2.14
N LYS A 14 10.60 -2.40 2.94
CA LYS A 14 10.41 -2.91 4.29
C LYS A 14 10.18 -4.42 4.29
N PHE A 15 9.34 -4.89 3.39
CA PHE A 15 9.05 -6.31 3.22
C PHE A 15 10.30 -7.10 2.86
N ASN A 16 11.05 -6.64 1.86
CA ASN A 16 12.28 -7.30 1.43
C ASN A 16 13.30 -7.40 2.58
N THR A 17 13.41 -6.36 3.38
CA THR A 17 14.28 -6.36 4.56
C THR A 17 13.82 -7.40 5.58
N ALA A 18 12.51 -7.45 5.84
CA ALA A 18 11.93 -8.42 6.77
C ALA A 18 12.16 -9.85 6.31
N VAL A 19 12.02 -10.11 5.02
CA VAL A 19 12.25 -11.44 4.43
C VAL A 19 13.71 -11.86 4.61
N LYS A 20 14.65 -10.95 4.36
CA LYS A 20 16.09 -11.23 4.53
C LYS A 20 16.45 -11.53 5.98
N ARG A 21 15.77 -10.89 6.93
CA ARG A 21 16.03 -11.08 8.36
C ARG A 21 15.31 -12.28 8.95
N ALA A 22 14.27 -12.77 8.29
CA ALA A 22 13.46 -13.88 8.78
C ALA A 22 14.28 -15.17 8.72
N LYS A 23 14.40 -15.87 9.85
CA LYS A 23 15.13 -17.14 9.95
C LYS A 23 14.21 -18.35 10.15
N THR A 24 12.91 -18.12 10.28
CA THR A 24 11.93 -19.18 10.49
C THR A 24 10.74 -18.99 9.56
N LYS A 25 9.98 -20.07 9.32
CA LYS A 25 8.76 -20.00 8.52
C LYS A 25 7.73 -19.10 9.18
N THR A 26 7.64 -19.11 10.51
CA THR A 26 6.72 -18.26 11.26
C THR A 26 7.03 -16.78 11.03
N ALA A 27 8.32 -16.42 11.08
CA ALA A 27 8.75 -15.04 10.83
C ALA A 27 8.43 -14.60 9.40
N LEU A 28 8.61 -15.48 8.40
CA LEU A 28 8.25 -15.18 7.02
C LEU A 28 6.75 -14.98 6.86
N ASN A 29 5.94 -15.83 7.48
CA ASN A 29 4.49 -15.70 7.43
C ASN A 29 4.02 -14.40 8.06
N LYS A 30 4.65 -13.99 9.18
CA LYS A 30 4.34 -12.74 9.84
C LYS A 30 4.70 -11.55 8.96
N ALA A 31 5.86 -11.58 8.33
CA ALA A 31 6.30 -10.53 7.41
C ALA A 31 5.31 -10.37 6.26
N TYR A 32 4.84 -11.49 5.69
CA TYR A 32 3.85 -11.48 4.62
C TYR A 32 2.51 -10.90 5.08
N SER A 33 2.04 -11.30 6.26
CA SER A 33 0.77 -10.79 6.81
C SER A 33 0.80 -9.27 7.01
N VAL A 34 1.89 -8.75 7.56
CA VAL A 34 2.06 -7.30 7.75
C VAL A 34 2.07 -6.60 6.41
N HIS A 35 2.82 -7.12 5.44
CA HIS A 35 2.93 -6.57 4.10
C HIS A 35 1.56 -6.51 3.40
N LYS A 36 0.78 -7.59 3.50
CA LYS A 36 -0.55 -7.66 2.93
C LYS A 36 -1.47 -6.58 3.52
N LYS A 37 -1.44 -6.41 4.84
CA LYS A 37 -2.26 -5.39 5.51
C LYS A 37 -1.85 -3.98 5.10
N GLU A 38 -0.56 -3.73 4.96
CA GLU A 38 -0.06 -2.43 4.52
C GLU A 38 -0.50 -2.13 3.08
N HIS A 39 -0.45 -3.12 2.19
CA HIS A 39 -0.96 -2.97 0.82
C HIS A 39 -2.45 -2.64 0.80
N GLU A 40 -3.25 -3.36 1.58
CA GLU A 40 -4.69 -3.14 1.63
C GLU A 40 -5.01 -1.73 2.13
N ARG A 41 -4.30 -1.27 3.14
CA ARG A 41 -4.50 0.08 3.68
C ARG A 41 -4.20 1.16 2.65
N ILE A 42 -3.08 1.03 1.94
CA ILE A 42 -2.66 2.00 0.93
C ILE A 42 -3.60 1.95 -0.27
N LEU A 43 -4.02 0.76 -0.68
CA LEU A 43 -4.95 0.60 -1.79
C LEU A 43 -6.29 1.28 -1.48
N LYS A 44 -6.83 1.09 -0.27
CA LYS A 44 -8.08 1.73 0.13
C LYS A 44 -7.96 3.25 0.12
N LYS A 45 -6.84 3.77 0.62
CA LYS A 45 -6.57 5.21 0.61
C LYS A 45 -6.51 5.73 -0.81
N HIS A 46 -5.81 5.04 -1.70
CA HIS A 46 -5.67 5.41 -3.10
C HIS A 46 -7.03 5.40 -3.82
N LEU A 47 -7.83 4.36 -3.62
CA LEU A 47 -9.16 4.27 -4.21
C LEU A 47 -10.08 5.40 -3.73
N LYS A 48 -9.97 5.76 -2.46
CA LYS A 48 -10.74 6.88 -1.91
C LYS A 48 -10.34 8.19 -2.56
N GLU A 49 -9.06 8.43 -2.76
CA GLU A 49 -8.55 9.62 -3.43
C GLU A 49 -9.01 9.68 -4.88
N GLU A 50 -8.99 8.55 -5.59
CA GLU A 50 -9.49 8.49 -6.96
C GLU A 50 -10.99 8.77 -7.04
N MET A 51 -11.75 8.28 -6.06
CA MET A 51 -13.20 8.53 -6.01
C MET A 51 -13.50 10.02 -5.88
N ILE A 52 -12.72 10.74 -5.08
CA ILE A 52 -12.85 12.19 -4.94
C ILE A 52 -12.57 12.87 -6.27
N THR A 53 -11.53 12.44 -6.97
CA THR A 53 -11.17 12.98 -8.29
C THR A 53 -12.30 12.76 -9.28
N ILE A 54 -12.90 11.58 -9.31
CA ILE A 54 -14.02 11.26 -10.20
C ILE A 54 -15.23 12.13 -9.90
N LYS A 55 -15.55 12.34 -8.62
CA LYS A 55 -16.67 13.18 -8.22
C LYS A 55 -16.49 14.62 -8.68
N LYS A 56 -15.27 15.16 -8.55
CA LYS A 56 -14.96 16.51 -9.04
C LYS A 56 -15.06 16.61 -10.54
N ALA A 57 -14.59 15.61 -11.27
CA ALA A 57 -14.68 15.58 -12.72
C ALA A 57 -16.14 15.55 -13.19
N LYS A 58 -16.99 14.74 -12.54
CA LYS A 58 -18.40 14.67 -12.87
C LYS A 58 -19.12 16.01 -12.62
N ALA A 59 -18.78 16.69 -11.54
CA ALA A 59 -19.36 17.99 -11.22
C ALA A 59 -19.03 19.04 -12.28
N ASN A 60 -17.89 18.92 -12.95
CA ASN A 60 -17.48 19.86 -14.00
C ASN A 60 -18.09 19.55 -15.37
N LEU A 61 -18.68 18.38 -15.56
CA LEU A 61 -19.23 17.97 -16.85
C LEU A 61 -20.67 18.43 -17.07
N ASP A 62 -21.33 18.87 -16.06
CA ASP A 62 -22.68 19.42 -16.16
C ASP A 62 -22.69 20.93 -15.96
#